data_6bb2e61ba52f6323b4ae2ed6ded4726d
#
_entry.id   6bb2e61ba52f6323b4ae2ed6ded4726d
#
_cell.length_a   1.000
_cell.length_b   1.000
_cell.length_c   1.000
_cell.angle_alpha   90.00
_cell.angle_beta   90.00
_cell.angle_gamma   90.00
#
_symmetry.space_group_name_H-M   'P 1'
#
loop_
_entity.id
_entity.type
_entity.pdbx_description
1 polymer ?
#
loop_
_entity_poly.entity_id
_entity_poly.type
_entity_poly.pdbx_seq_one_letter_code
_entity_poly.pdbx_strand_id
1 'polypeptide(L)'
;VSAFLLNRSSDLDLYDAIEEFGKYHHETLKKRLSLQNGIPSHDTINRVFQMINFRQFERIFLEWAEELKPEGTTETVIAIDGKTVRGSRDGYHDNPAIHLVHAWSVENGLCLGQRKTRDKSNEITAIPELLDMLCIEGTIITIDAMGTQTAIAEKIVDDKADYILALKGNQGTLLQDAELMEKEVKPVAESEEVDKGHGRVETRRCAVFEPTEWIWKNHQWKGLRTIVKLTATRWNAISKEEVSETRWYISSLDKDADFIRHIRGHWGVENSLHWVLDMTFGEDQQRRS
;
A
#
# COMPACT_ATOMS: atom_id res chain seq x y z
N VAL A 1 18.15 -1.95 -8.54
CA VAL A 1 17.59 -0.81 -9.29
C VAL A 1 17.06 0.24 -8.34
N SER A 2 16.37 -0.14 -7.25
CA SER A 2 15.88 0.81 -6.22
C SER A 2 16.98 1.65 -5.55
N ALA A 3 18.17 1.10 -5.34
CA ALA A 3 19.29 1.85 -4.72
C ALA A 3 19.82 2.98 -5.62
N PHE A 4 19.51 2.97 -6.91
CA PHE A 4 19.88 4.00 -7.87
C PHE A 4 18.97 5.24 -7.80
N LEU A 5 17.75 5.06 -7.26
CA LEU A 5 16.71 6.09 -7.27
C LEU A 5 16.58 6.86 -5.94
N LEU A 6 17.35 6.49 -4.91
CA LEU A 6 17.16 7.02 -3.55
C LEU A 6 17.94 8.30 -3.21
N ASN A 7 18.67 8.90 -4.15
CA ASN A 7 19.41 10.11 -3.83
C ASN A 7 19.25 11.21 -4.87
N ARG A 8 18.31 12.07 -4.59
CA ARG A 8 18.02 13.40 -5.17
C ARG A 8 17.11 13.46 -6.41
N SER A 9 16.04 14.16 -6.17
CA SER A 9 15.42 15.27 -6.92
C SER A 9 15.19 15.06 -8.42
N SER A 10 14.13 15.62 -8.86
CA SER A 10 13.63 16.02 -10.19
C SER A 10 14.56 15.91 -11.42
N ASP A 11 15.85 15.66 -11.27
CA ASP A 11 16.80 15.68 -12.36
C ASP A 11 17.09 14.30 -12.97
N LEU A 12 16.68 13.19 -12.32
CA LEU A 12 16.86 11.83 -12.85
C LEU A 12 15.70 11.30 -13.70
N ASP A 13 14.74 12.16 -14.00
CA ASP A 13 13.58 11.81 -14.82
C ASP A 13 13.90 11.73 -16.31
N LEU A 14 15.10 12.16 -16.69
CA LEU A 14 15.63 12.11 -18.05
C LEU A 14 16.78 11.11 -18.15
N TYR A 15 16.86 10.40 -19.26
CA TYR A 15 17.95 9.45 -19.50
C TYR A 15 19.34 10.13 -19.47
N ASP A 16 19.39 11.43 -19.81
CA ASP A 16 20.60 12.26 -19.70
C ASP A 16 21.11 12.33 -18.25
N ALA A 17 20.19 12.54 -17.29
CA ALA A 17 20.53 12.61 -15.88
C ALA A 17 21.02 11.26 -15.33
N ILE A 18 20.50 10.14 -15.82
CA ILE A 18 21.00 8.80 -15.48
C ILE A 18 22.44 8.61 -16.02
N GLU A 19 22.71 9.08 -17.23
CA GLU A 19 24.07 9.06 -17.81
C GLU A 19 25.03 9.92 -16.99
N GLU A 20 24.66 11.15 -16.64
CA GLU A 20 25.47 12.05 -15.82
C GLU A 20 25.75 11.48 -14.43
N PHE A 21 24.73 10.94 -13.78
CA PHE A 21 24.89 10.23 -12.51
C PHE A 21 25.89 9.08 -12.64
N GLY A 22 25.77 8.28 -13.70
CA GLY A 22 26.69 7.20 -14.00
C GLY A 22 28.12 7.69 -14.14
N LYS A 23 28.35 8.77 -14.87
CA LYS A 23 29.67 9.39 -15.06
C LYS A 23 30.24 9.89 -13.74
N TYR A 24 29.44 10.58 -12.93
CA TYR A 24 29.88 11.12 -11.64
C TYR A 24 30.24 10.00 -10.65
N HIS A 25 29.50 8.91 -10.63
CA HIS A 25 29.71 7.77 -9.72
C HIS A 25 30.47 6.59 -10.34
N HIS A 26 31.15 6.78 -11.47
CA HIS A 26 31.80 5.73 -12.25
C HIS A 26 32.67 4.79 -11.41
N GLU A 27 33.58 5.33 -10.58
CA GLU A 27 34.48 4.53 -9.74
C GLU A 27 33.76 3.68 -8.70
N THR A 28 32.62 4.16 -8.18
CA THR A 28 31.79 3.41 -7.23
C THR A 28 30.99 2.31 -7.93
N LEU A 29 30.44 2.63 -9.09
CA LEU A 29 29.67 1.68 -9.90
C LEU A 29 30.55 0.58 -10.47
N LYS A 30 31.76 0.89 -10.92
CA LYS A 30 32.72 -0.08 -11.45
C LYS A 30 33.09 -1.18 -10.45
N LYS A 31 33.02 -0.90 -9.14
CA LYS A 31 33.26 -1.90 -8.09
C LYS A 31 32.14 -2.96 -7.99
N ARG A 32 30.94 -2.65 -8.48
CA ARG A 32 29.74 -3.50 -8.34
C ARG A 32 29.17 -3.98 -9.68
N LEU A 33 29.47 -3.26 -10.75
CA LEU A 33 28.98 -3.53 -12.10
C LEU A 33 30.13 -3.77 -13.05
N SER A 34 29.95 -4.71 -13.97
CA SER A 34 30.93 -4.96 -15.04
C SER A 34 30.77 -3.88 -16.12
N LEU A 35 31.46 -2.75 -15.95
CA LEU A 35 31.41 -1.61 -16.88
C LEU A 35 32.62 -1.64 -17.85
N GLN A 36 32.72 -2.71 -18.63
CA GLN A 36 33.84 -2.90 -19.58
C GLN A 36 33.95 -1.80 -20.62
N ASN A 37 32.84 -1.24 -21.06
CA ASN A 37 32.72 -0.19 -22.07
C ASN A 37 32.39 1.19 -21.47
N GLY A 38 32.53 1.36 -20.16
CA GLY A 38 32.19 2.60 -19.46
C GLY A 38 30.71 2.74 -19.18
N ILE A 39 30.26 3.96 -18.91
CA ILE A 39 28.83 4.29 -18.66
C ILE A 39 28.12 4.37 -20.02
N PRO A 40 26.96 3.70 -20.17
CA PRO A 40 26.16 3.82 -21.40
C PRO A 40 25.61 5.23 -21.56
N SER A 41 25.52 5.70 -22.80
CA SER A 41 24.89 6.97 -23.13
C SER A 41 23.38 6.94 -22.87
N HIS A 42 22.77 8.13 -22.70
CA HIS A 42 21.33 8.28 -22.54
C HIS A 42 20.53 7.58 -23.64
N ASP A 43 20.96 7.65 -24.91
CA ASP A 43 20.33 6.94 -26.03
C ASP A 43 20.38 5.43 -25.85
N THR A 44 21.49 4.90 -25.35
CA THR A 44 21.64 3.47 -25.08
C THR A 44 20.73 3.04 -23.95
N ILE A 45 20.66 3.84 -22.88
CA ILE A 45 19.78 3.60 -21.74
C ILE A 45 18.32 3.60 -22.21
N ASN A 46 17.89 4.64 -22.94
CA ASN A 46 16.54 4.75 -23.50
C ASN A 46 16.18 3.52 -24.35
N ARG A 47 17.07 3.14 -25.28
CA ARG A 47 16.87 1.95 -26.14
C ARG A 47 16.73 0.66 -25.35
N VAL A 48 17.51 0.48 -24.29
CA VAL A 48 17.40 -0.69 -23.40
C VAL A 48 16.04 -0.71 -22.72
N PHE A 49 15.61 0.42 -22.14
CA PHE A 49 14.30 0.50 -21.50
C PHE A 49 13.14 0.21 -22.46
N GLN A 50 13.21 0.65 -23.71
CA GLN A 50 12.21 0.34 -24.73
C GLN A 50 12.16 -1.15 -25.13
N MET A 51 13.28 -1.89 -24.96
CA MET A 51 13.36 -3.32 -25.27
C MET A 51 12.97 -4.23 -24.10
N ILE A 52 12.87 -3.70 -22.88
CA ILE A 52 12.52 -4.49 -21.70
C ILE A 52 11.10 -5.04 -21.85
N ASN A 53 10.97 -6.35 -21.79
CA ASN A 53 9.67 -6.97 -21.60
C ASN A 53 9.18 -6.72 -20.19
N PHE A 54 8.20 -5.82 -20.05
CA PHE A 54 7.66 -5.38 -18.75
C PHE A 54 7.22 -6.56 -17.87
N ARG A 55 6.53 -7.56 -18.42
CA ARG A 55 6.05 -8.73 -17.66
C ARG A 55 7.19 -9.59 -17.12
N GLN A 56 8.26 -9.77 -17.93
CA GLN A 56 9.44 -10.50 -17.46
C GLN A 56 10.21 -9.72 -16.39
N PHE A 57 10.35 -8.42 -16.58
CA PHE A 57 10.99 -7.54 -15.60
C PHE A 57 10.25 -7.56 -14.26
N GLU A 58 8.92 -7.46 -14.29
CA GLU A 58 8.06 -7.51 -13.12
C GLU A 58 8.23 -8.84 -12.35
N ARG A 59 8.24 -9.97 -13.07
CA ARG A 59 8.46 -11.27 -12.43
C ARG A 59 9.83 -11.38 -11.76
N ILE A 60 10.91 -10.99 -12.46
CA ILE A 60 12.27 -11.04 -11.90
C ILE A 60 12.37 -10.10 -10.68
N PHE A 61 11.71 -8.95 -10.74
CA PHE A 61 11.66 -8.02 -9.61
C PHE A 61 10.95 -8.61 -8.40
N LEU A 62 9.84 -9.32 -8.60
CA LEU A 62 9.11 -10.00 -7.53
C LEU A 62 9.95 -11.12 -6.90
N GLU A 63 10.60 -11.97 -7.71
CA GLU A 63 11.52 -13.00 -7.25
C GLU A 63 12.64 -12.40 -6.39
N TRP A 64 13.25 -11.32 -6.86
CA TRP A 64 14.29 -10.61 -6.11
C TRP A 64 13.77 -9.95 -4.82
N ALA A 65 12.56 -9.37 -4.84
CA ALA A 65 11.95 -8.75 -3.66
C ALA A 65 11.65 -9.77 -2.56
N GLU A 66 11.31 -11.01 -2.94
CA GLU A 66 11.12 -12.11 -1.99
C GLU A 66 12.41 -12.49 -1.25
N GLU A 67 13.56 -12.44 -1.93
CA GLU A 67 14.86 -12.70 -1.32
C GLU A 67 15.26 -11.64 -0.29
N LEU A 68 14.66 -10.45 -0.35
CA LEU A 68 14.93 -9.33 0.57
C LEU A 68 14.13 -9.38 1.86
N LYS A 69 13.27 -10.38 2.05
CA LYS A 69 12.50 -10.51 3.31
C LYS A 69 13.47 -10.57 4.49
N PRO A 70 13.28 -9.72 5.53
CA PRO A 70 14.15 -9.75 6.70
C PRO A 70 14.06 -11.12 7.40
N GLU A 71 15.21 -11.66 7.81
CA GLU A 71 15.25 -12.90 8.58
C GLU A 71 14.42 -12.76 9.87
N GLY A 72 13.55 -13.75 10.16
CA GLY A 72 12.71 -13.76 11.34
C GLY A 72 11.40 -12.99 11.21
N THR A 73 11.05 -12.48 10.04
CA THR A 73 9.72 -11.90 9.79
C THR A 73 8.68 -13.02 9.83
N THR A 74 7.85 -13.04 10.86
CA THR A 74 6.78 -14.04 11.04
C THR A 74 5.51 -13.68 10.29
N GLU A 75 5.29 -12.39 10.02
CA GLU A 75 4.11 -11.85 9.37
C GLU A 75 4.52 -10.82 8.31
N THR A 76 4.04 -10.96 7.10
CA THR A 76 4.25 -10.00 6.01
C THR A 76 2.94 -9.28 5.72
N VAL A 77 2.95 -7.96 5.81
CA VAL A 77 1.78 -7.12 5.48
C VAL A 77 1.97 -6.50 4.10
N ILE A 78 0.98 -6.68 3.24
CA ILE A 78 0.91 -6.05 1.93
C ILE A 78 -0.24 -5.05 1.93
N ALA A 79 0.08 -3.77 1.86
CA ALA A 79 -0.90 -2.70 1.75
C ALA A 79 -1.26 -2.44 0.28
N ILE A 80 -2.55 -2.46 -0.03
CA ILE A 80 -3.06 -2.15 -1.37
C ILE A 80 -3.79 -0.82 -1.32
N ASP A 81 -3.35 0.12 -2.15
CA ASP A 81 -3.94 1.46 -2.22
C ASP A 81 -3.84 2.04 -3.63
N GLY A 82 -4.78 2.91 -3.95
CA GLY A 82 -4.91 3.55 -5.26
C GLY A 82 -4.34 4.97 -5.30
N LYS A 83 -3.60 5.29 -6.37
CA LYS A 83 -3.04 6.63 -6.61
C LYS A 83 -3.43 7.15 -7.99
N THR A 84 -3.94 8.38 -8.04
CA THR A 84 -4.17 9.10 -9.29
C THR A 84 -2.96 9.95 -9.65
N VAL A 85 -2.33 9.66 -10.78
CA VAL A 85 -1.21 10.46 -11.33
C VAL A 85 -1.80 11.70 -12.03
N ARG A 86 -1.91 12.80 -11.28
CA ARG A 86 -2.69 14.00 -11.70
C ARG A 86 -2.13 14.66 -12.96
N GLY A 87 -0.81 14.71 -13.10
CA GLY A 87 -0.12 15.29 -14.26
C GLY A 87 -0.31 14.53 -15.57
N SER A 88 -0.80 13.28 -15.50
CA SER A 88 -1.05 12.46 -16.69
C SER A 88 -2.36 12.80 -17.43
N ARG A 89 -3.17 13.73 -16.89
CA ARG A 89 -4.39 14.17 -17.55
C ARG A 89 -4.06 14.97 -18.81
N ASP A 90 -4.60 14.53 -19.94
CA ASP A 90 -4.55 15.28 -21.19
C ASP A 90 -5.93 15.90 -21.49
N GLY A 91 -6.06 17.18 -21.13
CA GLY A 91 -7.30 17.93 -21.35
C GLY A 91 -7.57 18.27 -22.83
N TYR A 92 -6.56 18.17 -23.71
CA TYR A 92 -6.72 18.44 -25.15
C TYR A 92 -7.38 17.25 -25.87
N HIS A 93 -7.02 16.02 -25.48
CA HIS A 93 -7.58 14.79 -26.06
C HIS A 93 -8.65 14.14 -25.19
N ASP A 94 -9.11 14.82 -24.13
CA ASP A 94 -10.10 14.32 -23.15
C ASP A 94 -9.68 12.98 -22.49
N ASN A 95 -8.37 12.77 -22.33
CA ASN A 95 -7.86 11.60 -21.66
C ASN A 95 -7.87 11.81 -20.13
N PRO A 96 -8.51 10.90 -19.37
CA PRO A 96 -8.49 10.98 -17.92
C PRO A 96 -7.08 10.75 -17.37
N ALA A 97 -6.83 11.25 -16.15
CA ALA A 97 -5.60 10.96 -15.44
C ALA A 97 -5.43 9.44 -15.22
N ILE A 98 -4.20 8.99 -15.32
CA ILE A 98 -3.87 7.58 -15.02
C ILE A 98 -4.12 7.33 -13.54
N HIS A 99 -4.83 6.26 -13.25
CA HIS A 99 -5.02 5.77 -11.90
C HIS A 99 -4.30 4.42 -11.75
N LEU A 100 -3.49 4.29 -10.70
CA LEU A 100 -2.68 3.11 -10.40
C LEU A 100 -3.10 2.53 -9.07
N VAL A 101 -3.18 1.21 -8.97
CA VAL A 101 -3.30 0.47 -7.71
C VAL A 101 -1.94 -0.15 -7.42
N HIS A 102 -1.41 0.10 -6.24
CA HIS A 102 -0.10 -0.38 -5.79
C HIS A 102 -0.24 -1.46 -4.72
N ALA A 103 0.68 -2.41 -4.72
CA ALA A 103 0.90 -3.36 -3.64
C ALA A 103 2.23 -3.01 -2.95
N TRP A 104 2.17 -2.62 -1.69
CA TRP A 104 3.30 -2.17 -0.89
C TRP A 104 3.61 -3.17 0.22
N SER A 105 4.81 -3.73 0.23
CA SER A 105 5.31 -4.51 1.37
C SER A 105 5.73 -3.57 2.49
N VAL A 106 5.03 -3.68 3.62
CA VAL A 106 5.25 -2.82 4.78
C VAL A 106 6.63 -3.06 5.40
N GLU A 107 7.03 -4.32 5.55
CA GLU A 107 8.29 -4.71 6.19
C GLU A 107 9.50 -4.37 5.33
N ASN A 108 9.39 -4.57 4.02
CA ASN A 108 10.50 -4.35 3.10
C ASN A 108 10.60 -2.91 2.60
N GLY A 109 9.52 -2.11 2.75
CA GLY A 109 9.46 -0.77 2.19
C GLY A 109 9.58 -0.76 0.65
N LEU A 110 8.97 -1.74 -0.02
CA LEU A 110 9.04 -1.94 -1.47
C LEU A 110 7.65 -2.00 -2.09
N CYS A 111 7.49 -1.37 -3.25
CA CYS A 111 6.35 -1.59 -4.11
C CYS A 111 6.54 -2.92 -4.86
N LEU A 112 5.74 -3.93 -4.52
CA LEU A 112 5.81 -5.26 -5.13
C LEU A 112 5.19 -5.31 -6.52
N GLY A 113 4.22 -4.45 -6.80
CA GLY A 113 3.56 -4.42 -8.09
C GLY A 113 2.56 -3.28 -8.20
N GLN A 114 2.14 -3.02 -9.43
CA GLN A 114 1.13 -2.00 -9.70
C GLN A 114 0.24 -2.40 -10.87
N ARG A 115 -1.00 -1.90 -10.88
CA ARG A 115 -1.94 -2.05 -11.99
C ARG A 115 -2.55 -0.72 -12.36
N LYS A 116 -2.59 -0.44 -13.67
CA LYS A 116 -3.27 0.73 -14.22
C LYS A 116 -4.77 0.43 -14.31
N THR A 117 -5.58 1.35 -13.83
CA THR A 117 -7.02 1.36 -14.06
C THR A 117 -7.43 2.50 -14.99
N ARG A 118 -8.61 2.43 -15.59
CA ARG A 118 -9.12 3.52 -16.43
C ARG A 118 -9.53 4.74 -15.59
N ASP A 119 -10.05 4.48 -14.41
CA ASP A 119 -10.49 5.49 -13.46
C ASP A 119 -10.49 4.89 -12.04
N LYS A 120 -10.74 5.73 -11.03
CA LYS A 120 -10.76 5.34 -9.63
C LYS A 120 -11.83 4.29 -9.30
N SER A 121 -12.94 4.27 -10.02
CA SER A 121 -14.03 3.30 -9.80
C SER A 121 -13.64 1.88 -10.20
N ASN A 122 -12.60 1.70 -10.99
CA ASN A 122 -12.10 0.42 -11.48
C ASN A 122 -11.04 -0.22 -10.57
N GLU A 123 -10.72 0.34 -9.40
CA GLU A 123 -9.83 -0.31 -8.41
C GLU A 123 -10.32 -1.71 -8.05
N ILE A 124 -11.63 -1.88 -7.88
CA ILE A 124 -12.27 -3.16 -7.54
C ILE A 124 -11.91 -4.27 -8.53
N THR A 125 -11.72 -3.92 -9.81
CA THR A 125 -11.34 -4.89 -10.85
C THR A 125 -9.83 -5.09 -10.96
N ALA A 126 -9.04 -4.07 -10.61
CA ALA A 126 -7.59 -4.13 -10.67
C ALA A 126 -6.96 -4.86 -9.48
N ILE A 127 -7.59 -4.80 -8.30
CA ILE A 127 -7.07 -5.46 -7.10
C ILE A 127 -6.94 -6.98 -7.30
N PRO A 128 -7.96 -7.73 -7.78
CA PRO A 128 -7.81 -9.15 -8.04
C PRO A 128 -6.67 -9.48 -9.03
N GLU A 129 -6.54 -8.70 -10.11
CA GLU A 129 -5.45 -8.87 -11.09
C GLU A 129 -4.07 -8.61 -10.47
N LEU A 130 -3.98 -7.65 -9.55
CA LEU A 130 -2.76 -7.37 -8.83
C LEU A 130 -2.41 -8.51 -7.87
N LEU A 131 -3.39 -9.04 -7.13
CA LEU A 131 -3.20 -10.17 -6.22
C LEU A 131 -2.75 -11.44 -6.97
N ASP A 132 -3.26 -11.70 -8.19
CA ASP A 132 -2.85 -12.84 -9.04
C ASP A 132 -1.36 -12.83 -9.42
N MET A 133 -0.74 -11.65 -9.38
CA MET A 133 0.69 -11.51 -9.71
C MET A 133 1.59 -11.75 -8.52
N LEU A 134 1.06 -11.64 -7.31
CA LEU A 134 1.80 -11.70 -6.06
C LEU A 134 1.69 -13.09 -5.44
N CYS A 135 2.75 -13.54 -4.80
CA CYS A 135 2.69 -14.70 -3.92
C CYS A 135 2.20 -14.24 -2.56
N ILE A 136 0.87 -14.29 -2.34
CA ILE A 136 0.25 -13.75 -1.11
C ILE A 136 0.00 -14.81 -0.03
N GLU A 137 0.27 -16.10 -0.29
CA GLU A 137 0.09 -17.17 0.69
C GLU A 137 0.81 -16.86 2.01
N GLY A 138 0.08 -16.89 3.12
CA GLY A 138 0.61 -16.61 4.46
C GLY A 138 0.88 -15.13 4.75
N THR A 139 0.40 -14.20 3.89
CA THR A 139 0.51 -12.75 4.13
C THR A 139 -0.79 -12.15 4.64
N ILE A 140 -0.71 -10.93 5.14
CA ILE A 140 -1.87 -10.13 5.56
C ILE A 140 -2.07 -9.01 4.53
N ILE A 141 -3.22 -8.99 3.87
CA ILE A 141 -3.58 -7.97 2.90
C ILE A 141 -4.41 -6.88 3.57
N THR A 142 -3.95 -5.64 3.50
CA THR A 142 -4.70 -4.49 4.00
C THR A 142 -5.19 -3.64 2.84
N ILE A 143 -6.48 -3.29 2.85
CA ILE A 143 -7.11 -2.53 1.75
C ILE A 143 -8.00 -1.45 2.34
N ASP A 144 -8.06 -0.30 1.66
CA ASP A 144 -8.97 0.78 2.01
C ASP A 144 -10.44 0.42 1.75
N ALA A 145 -11.34 1.31 2.14
CA ALA A 145 -12.77 1.03 2.06
C ALA A 145 -13.27 0.82 0.62
N MET A 146 -12.63 1.37 -0.41
CA MET A 146 -13.09 1.20 -1.79
C MET A 146 -12.89 -0.25 -2.25
N GLY A 147 -11.77 -0.86 -1.88
CA GLY A 147 -11.47 -2.26 -2.18
C GLY A 147 -12.13 -3.26 -1.21
N THR A 148 -12.92 -2.80 -0.23
CA THR A 148 -13.67 -3.68 0.68
C THR A 148 -14.87 -4.27 -0.04
N GLN A 149 -14.64 -5.44 -0.69
CA GLN A 149 -15.62 -6.17 -1.48
C GLN A 149 -15.57 -7.66 -1.13
N THR A 150 -16.73 -8.32 -1.10
CA THR A 150 -16.84 -9.76 -0.75
C THR A 150 -16.01 -10.65 -1.68
N ALA A 151 -16.00 -10.36 -2.98
CA ALA A 151 -15.22 -11.11 -3.96
C ALA A 151 -13.69 -10.97 -3.74
N ILE A 152 -13.23 -9.80 -3.27
CA ILE A 152 -11.81 -9.58 -2.94
C ILE A 152 -11.43 -10.33 -1.67
N ALA A 153 -12.28 -10.28 -0.64
CA ALA A 153 -12.07 -11.05 0.59
C ALA A 153 -12.05 -12.57 0.32
N GLU A 154 -12.97 -13.04 -0.55
CA GLU A 154 -12.99 -14.44 -0.97
C GLU A 154 -11.71 -14.85 -1.66
N LYS A 155 -11.22 -14.06 -2.63
CA LYS A 155 -9.98 -14.32 -3.33
C LYS A 155 -8.77 -14.38 -2.38
N ILE A 156 -8.65 -13.42 -1.46
CA ILE A 156 -7.54 -13.40 -0.49
C ILE A 156 -7.51 -14.68 0.35
N VAL A 157 -8.68 -15.11 0.85
CA VAL A 157 -8.78 -16.34 1.65
C VAL A 157 -8.53 -17.60 0.80
N ASP A 158 -8.99 -17.64 -0.45
CA ASP A 158 -8.73 -18.76 -1.36
C ASP A 158 -7.26 -18.91 -1.70
N ASP A 159 -6.53 -17.80 -1.78
CA ASP A 159 -5.08 -17.75 -1.97
C ASP A 159 -4.31 -17.96 -0.64
N LYS A 160 -5.00 -18.38 0.44
CA LYS A 160 -4.44 -18.69 1.76
C LYS A 160 -3.75 -17.50 2.44
N ALA A 161 -4.23 -16.31 2.19
CA ALA A 161 -3.82 -15.08 2.87
C ALA A 161 -4.92 -14.61 3.83
N ASP A 162 -4.55 -13.71 4.73
CA ASP A 162 -5.47 -13.02 5.63
C ASP A 162 -5.74 -11.59 5.17
N TYR A 163 -6.83 -11.00 5.67
CA TYR A 163 -7.18 -9.64 5.30
C TYR A 163 -7.53 -8.76 6.51
N ILE A 164 -7.30 -7.44 6.35
CA ILE A 164 -7.86 -6.35 7.15
C ILE A 164 -8.44 -5.33 6.18
N LEU A 165 -9.76 -5.23 6.11
CA LEU A 165 -10.48 -4.38 5.16
C LEU A 165 -11.21 -3.25 5.88
N ALA A 166 -11.00 -2.00 5.46
CA ALA A 166 -11.62 -0.84 6.09
C ALA A 166 -13.11 -0.75 5.75
N LEU A 167 -13.95 -0.49 6.75
CA LEU A 167 -15.38 -0.25 6.59
C LEU A 167 -15.67 1.25 6.56
N LYS A 168 -16.41 1.67 5.54
CA LYS A 168 -16.97 3.02 5.41
C LYS A 168 -18.39 2.93 4.80
N GLY A 169 -18.92 4.06 4.35
CA GLY A 169 -20.26 4.16 3.78
C GLY A 169 -20.53 3.27 2.55
N ASN A 170 -19.51 2.76 1.86
CA ASN A 170 -19.65 1.78 0.77
C ASN A 170 -20.16 0.42 1.26
N GLN A 171 -19.92 0.08 2.53
CA GLN A 171 -20.46 -1.09 3.22
C GLN A 171 -21.36 -0.63 4.39
N GLY A 172 -22.25 0.33 4.11
CA GLY A 172 -23.00 1.06 5.13
C GLY A 172 -23.85 0.18 6.04
N THR A 173 -24.43 -0.90 5.52
CA THR A 173 -25.22 -1.84 6.33
C THR A 173 -24.35 -2.58 7.34
N LEU A 174 -23.21 -3.12 6.90
CA LEU A 174 -22.28 -3.82 7.78
C LEU A 174 -21.65 -2.87 8.81
N LEU A 175 -21.36 -1.62 8.41
CA LEU A 175 -20.85 -0.60 9.33
C LEU A 175 -21.87 -0.28 10.42
N GLN A 176 -23.14 -0.05 10.07
CA GLN A 176 -24.21 0.19 11.03
C GLN A 176 -24.43 -0.99 11.97
N ASP A 177 -24.34 -2.20 11.44
CA ASP A 177 -24.44 -3.41 12.22
C ASP A 177 -23.26 -3.59 13.19
N ALA A 178 -22.05 -3.23 12.78
CA ALA A 178 -20.88 -3.22 13.66
C ALA A 178 -21.01 -2.18 14.80
N GLU A 179 -21.51 -0.98 14.49
CA GLU A 179 -21.79 0.07 15.48
C GLU A 179 -22.92 -0.32 16.46
N LEU A 180 -23.90 -1.09 15.98
CA LEU A 180 -24.98 -1.61 16.82
C LEU A 180 -24.43 -2.72 17.73
N MET A 181 -23.67 -3.64 17.18
CA MET A 181 -23.03 -4.74 17.92
C MET A 181 -22.18 -4.22 19.10
N GLU A 182 -21.42 -3.15 18.91
CA GLU A 182 -20.62 -2.54 19.99
C GLU A 182 -21.45 -2.14 21.21
N LYS A 183 -22.71 -1.76 21.01
CA LYS A 183 -23.61 -1.36 22.12
C LYS A 183 -24.11 -2.55 22.93
N GLU A 184 -24.11 -3.74 22.33
CA GLU A 184 -24.68 -4.95 22.89
C GLU A 184 -23.62 -5.93 23.40
N VAL A 185 -22.43 -5.91 22.80
CA VAL A 185 -21.36 -6.89 23.05
C VAL A 185 -20.10 -6.17 23.50
N LYS A 186 -19.44 -6.73 24.52
CA LYS A 186 -18.10 -6.24 24.94
C LYS A 186 -17.02 -6.74 23.98
N PRO A 187 -15.95 -5.96 23.77
CA PRO A 187 -14.80 -6.44 23.01
C PRO A 187 -14.16 -7.68 23.66
N VAL A 188 -13.70 -8.59 22.83
CA VAL A 188 -13.01 -9.82 23.28
C VAL A 188 -11.51 -9.58 23.50
N ALA A 189 -10.96 -8.53 22.90
CA ALA A 189 -9.59 -8.05 23.13
C ALA A 189 -9.53 -6.52 22.98
N GLU A 190 -8.66 -5.90 23.75
CA GLU A 190 -8.39 -4.46 23.69
C GLU A 190 -6.89 -4.21 23.77
N SER A 191 -6.42 -3.23 23.00
CA SER A 191 -5.03 -2.78 23.07
C SER A 191 -4.95 -1.26 22.90
N GLU A 192 -3.90 -0.67 23.49
CA GLU A 192 -3.65 0.77 23.40
C GLU A 192 -2.18 1.02 23.09
N GLU A 193 -1.92 1.96 22.19
CA GLU A 193 -0.59 2.46 21.88
C GLU A 193 -0.56 3.98 22.00
N VAL A 194 0.48 4.52 22.65
CA VAL A 194 0.69 5.95 22.79
C VAL A 194 1.98 6.35 22.09
N ASP A 195 1.88 7.24 21.12
CA ASP A 195 2.99 7.78 20.36
C ASP A 195 3.18 9.27 20.68
N LYS A 196 4.44 9.69 20.91
CA LYS A 196 4.78 11.07 21.24
C LYS A 196 5.83 11.58 20.27
N GLY A 197 5.49 12.60 19.50
CA GLY A 197 6.42 13.20 18.55
C GLY A 197 5.94 14.54 18.02
N HIS A 198 6.87 15.38 17.61
CA HIS A 198 6.60 16.66 16.93
C HIS A 198 5.55 17.56 17.59
N GLY A 199 5.54 17.62 18.94
CA GLY A 199 4.57 18.42 19.71
C GLY A 199 3.14 17.84 19.73
N ARG A 200 2.98 16.57 19.40
CA ARG A 200 1.70 15.85 19.41
C ARG A 200 1.80 14.60 20.28
N VAL A 201 0.69 14.27 20.92
CA VAL A 201 0.48 12.96 21.56
C VAL A 201 -0.64 12.29 20.81
N GLU A 202 -0.40 11.10 20.30
CA GLU A 202 -1.41 10.30 19.61
C GLU A 202 -1.63 9.01 20.38
N THR A 203 -2.86 8.80 20.83
CA THR A 203 -3.30 7.58 21.50
C THR A 203 -4.19 6.79 20.54
N ARG A 204 -3.83 5.54 20.28
CA ARG A 204 -4.63 4.60 19.47
C ARG A 204 -5.18 3.53 20.37
N ARG A 205 -6.50 3.41 20.39
CA ARG A 205 -7.22 2.34 21.09
C ARG A 205 -7.85 1.42 20.07
N CYS A 206 -7.56 0.16 20.20
CA CYS A 206 -8.11 -0.90 19.38
C CYS A 206 -9.02 -1.77 20.23
N ALA A 207 -10.27 -1.94 19.80
CA ALA A 207 -11.22 -2.87 20.37
C ALA A 207 -11.59 -3.92 19.32
N VAL A 208 -11.45 -5.20 19.67
CA VAL A 208 -11.70 -6.35 18.79
C VAL A 208 -12.96 -7.06 19.25
N PHE A 209 -13.84 -7.36 18.29
CA PHE A 209 -15.11 -8.04 18.53
C PHE A 209 -15.18 -9.31 17.70
N GLU A 210 -15.74 -10.37 18.24
CA GLU A 210 -16.18 -11.53 17.47
C GLU A 210 -17.56 -11.24 16.85
N PRO A 211 -17.77 -11.50 15.54
CA PRO A 211 -19.04 -11.28 14.88
C PRO A 211 -20.15 -12.10 15.54
N THR A 212 -21.27 -11.45 15.84
CA THR A 212 -22.45 -12.14 16.39
C THR A 212 -23.15 -13.00 15.33
N GLU A 213 -24.00 -13.95 15.77
CA GLU A 213 -24.74 -14.84 14.86
C GLU A 213 -25.56 -14.08 13.80
N TRP A 214 -26.14 -12.93 14.19
CA TRP A 214 -26.94 -12.13 13.27
C TRP A 214 -26.07 -11.38 12.23
N ILE A 215 -24.84 -10.99 12.56
CA ILE A 215 -23.88 -10.46 11.58
C ILE A 215 -23.52 -11.55 10.58
N TRP A 216 -23.23 -12.76 11.02
CA TRP A 216 -22.99 -13.89 10.13
C TRP A 216 -24.14 -14.22 9.20
N LYS A 217 -25.37 -14.09 9.67
CA LYS A 217 -26.57 -14.33 8.85
C LYS A 217 -26.80 -13.25 7.80
N ASN A 218 -26.51 -12.00 8.14
CA ASN A 218 -26.79 -10.86 7.27
C ASN A 218 -25.67 -10.54 6.30
N HIS A 219 -24.42 -10.88 6.66
CA HIS A 219 -23.21 -10.50 5.92
C HIS A 219 -22.33 -11.73 5.67
N GLN A 220 -22.27 -12.15 4.40
CA GLN A 220 -21.50 -13.33 3.99
C GLN A 220 -20.09 -12.94 3.55
N TRP A 221 -19.20 -12.72 4.52
CA TRP A 221 -17.78 -12.47 4.27
C TRP A 221 -16.97 -13.74 4.51
N LYS A 222 -16.30 -14.25 3.48
CA LYS A 222 -15.46 -15.44 3.60
C LYS A 222 -14.32 -15.18 4.57
N GLY A 223 -14.14 -16.08 5.53
CA GLY A 223 -13.06 -15.99 6.51
C GLY A 223 -13.21 -14.92 7.58
N LEU A 224 -14.32 -14.16 7.63
CA LEU A 224 -14.53 -13.15 8.67
C LEU A 224 -14.43 -13.77 10.08
N ARG A 225 -13.50 -13.32 10.90
CA ARG A 225 -13.31 -13.75 12.30
C ARG A 225 -13.47 -12.63 13.29
N THR A 226 -13.03 -11.43 12.91
CA THR A 226 -13.06 -10.27 13.81
C THR A 226 -13.57 -9.02 13.14
N ILE A 227 -14.22 -8.18 13.95
CA ILE A 227 -14.59 -6.80 13.62
C ILE A 227 -13.79 -5.91 14.56
N VAL A 228 -13.08 -4.95 13.98
CA VAL A 228 -12.10 -4.14 14.71
C VAL A 228 -12.50 -2.67 14.69
N LYS A 229 -12.56 -2.07 15.86
CA LYS A 229 -12.73 -0.61 16.04
C LYS A 229 -11.40 -0.01 16.45
N LEU A 230 -10.88 0.91 15.65
CA LEU A 230 -9.68 1.68 15.95
C LEU A 230 -10.06 3.14 16.18
N THR A 231 -9.78 3.65 17.38
CA THR A 231 -9.98 5.07 17.74
C THR A 231 -8.61 5.72 17.92
N ALA A 232 -8.32 6.72 17.08
CA ALA A 232 -7.11 7.52 17.16
C ALA A 232 -7.45 8.90 17.75
N THR A 233 -6.89 9.22 18.89
CA THR A 233 -7.04 10.52 19.56
C THR A 233 -5.72 11.27 19.47
N ARG A 234 -5.74 12.45 18.86
CA ARG A 234 -4.58 13.33 18.66
C ARG A 234 -4.73 14.59 19.50
N TRP A 235 -3.82 14.77 20.43
CA TRP A 235 -3.71 16.01 21.20
C TRP A 235 -2.54 16.84 20.68
N ASN A 236 -2.82 18.10 20.34
CA ASN A 236 -1.81 19.05 19.89
C ASN A 236 -1.38 19.96 21.03
N ALA A 237 -0.09 19.91 21.39
CA ALA A 237 0.46 20.69 22.52
C ALA A 237 0.45 22.21 22.27
N ILE A 238 0.44 22.66 21.00
CA ILE A 238 0.48 24.06 20.62
C ILE A 238 -0.93 24.65 20.61
N SER A 239 -1.87 24.04 19.88
CA SER A 239 -3.27 24.51 19.80
C SER A 239 -4.10 24.13 21.01
N LYS A 240 -3.64 23.17 21.83
CA LYS A 240 -4.37 22.56 22.96
C LYS A 240 -5.71 21.94 22.56
N GLU A 241 -5.79 21.49 21.32
CA GLU A 241 -6.98 20.83 20.76
C GLU A 241 -6.79 19.32 20.73
N GLU A 242 -7.88 18.63 21.00
CA GLU A 242 -7.97 17.17 20.87
C GLU A 242 -8.91 16.83 19.72
N VAL A 243 -8.45 15.97 18.83
CA VAL A 243 -9.24 15.44 17.71
C VAL A 243 -9.25 13.94 17.80
N SER A 244 -10.45 13.36 17.79
CA SER A 244 -10.64 11.91 17.81
C SER A 244 -11.29 11.44 16.51
N GLU A 245 -10.75 10.37 15.95
CA GLU A 245 -11.26 9.71 14.74
C GLU A 245 -11.44 8.22 15.02
N THR A 246 -12.60 7.69 14.64
CA THR A 246 -12.91 6.26 14.77
C THR A 246 -13.04 5.63 13.39
N ARG A 247 -12.43 4.45 13.22
CA ARG A 247 -12.46 3.64 12.00
C ARG A 247 -12.79 2.21 12.34
N TRP A 248 -13.54 1.58 11.44
CA TRP A 248 -13.94 0.19 11.57
C TRP A 248 -13.30 -0.66 10.48
N TYR A 249 -13.01 -1.90 10.81
CA TYR A 249 -12.42 -2.88 9.91
C TYR A 249 -13.06 -4.24 10.12
N ILE A 250 -13.04 -5.06 9.08
CA ILE A 250 -13.31 -6.50 9.16
C ILE A 250 -12.01 -7.25 8.87
N SER A 251 -11.86 -8.42 9.50
CA SER A 251 -10.63 -9.19 9.34
C SER A 251 -10.87 -10.70 9.44
N SER A 252 -10.01 -11.46 8.74
CA SER A 252 -9.90 -12.91 8.87
C SER A 252 -8.92 -13.34 9.96
N LEU A 253 -8.19 -12.41 10.55
CA LEU A 253 -7.25 -12.66 11.64
C LEU A 253 -7.99 -12.93 12.96
N ASP A 254 -7.32 -13.69 13.84
CA ASP A 254 -7.81 -13.95 15.19
C ASP A 254 -7.67 -12.69 16.08
N LYS A 255 -8.37 -12.70 17.20
CA LYS A 255 -8.46 -11.59 18.17
C LYS A 255 -7.12 -11.14 18.75
N ASP A 256 -6.12 -12.02 18.75
CA ASP A 256 -4.81 -11.77 19.34
C ASP A 256 -3.82 -11.13 18.35
N ALA A 257 -4.26 -10.83 17.11
CA ALA A 257 -3.44 -10.16 16.10
C ALA A 257 -3.13 -8.69 16.48
N ASP A 258 -1.96 -8.22 16.07
CA ASP A 258 -1.54 -6.82 16.30
C ASP A 258 -2.18 -5.85 15.28
N PHE A 259 -3.48 -5.62 15.44
CA PHE A 259 -4.25 -4.77 14.53
C PHE A 259 -3.73 -3.34 14.47
N ILE A 260 -3.22 -2.77 15.58
CA ILE A 260 -2.70 -1.40 15.58
C ILE A 260 -1.50 -1.31 14.63
N ARG A 261 -0.55 -2.24 14.74
CA ARG A 261 0.63 -2.31 13.87
C ARG A 261 0.25 -2.51 12.41
N HIS A 262 -0.62 -3.47 12.11
CA HIS A 262 -1.01 -3.81 10.74
C HIS A 262 -1.77 -2.65 10.06
N ILE A 263 -2.71 -2.02 10.75
CA ILE A 263 -3.47 -0.88 10.23
C ILE A 263 -2.55 0.35 10.05
N ARG A 264 -1.61 0.58 10.97
CA ARG A 264 -0.59 1.64 10.78
C ARG A 264 0.30 1.35 9.58
N GLY A 265 0.68 0.10 9.38
CA GLY A 265 1.48 -0.33 8.23
C GLY A 265 0.83 0.03 6.89
N HIS A 266 -0.50 -0.04 6.80
CA HIS A 266 -1.23 0.38 5.59
C HIS A 266 -0.94 1.83 5.19
N TRP A 267 -0.81 2.76 6.16
CA TRP A 267 -0.47 4.16 5.87
C TRP A 267 0.95 4.36 5.33
N GLY A 268 1.77 3.31 5.40
CA GLY A 268 3.10 3.30 4.80
C GLY A 268 3.05 3.50 3.28
N VAL A 269 2.02 3.00 2.59
CA VAL A 269 1.86 3.18 1.15
C VAL A 269 1.67 4.65 0.79
N GLU A 270 0.86 5.40 1.57
CA GLU A 270 0.65 6.83 1.33
C GLU A 270 1.90 7.64 1.67
N ASN A 271 2.50 7.41 2.83
CA ASN A 271 3.58 8.23 3.37
C ASN A 271 4.97 7.89 2.80
N SER A 272 5.22 6.63 2.45
CA SER A 272 6.54 6.17 2.00
C SER A 272 6.61 5.93 0.49
N LEU A 273 5.50 5.54 -0.17
CA LEU A 273 5.47 5.35 -1.61
C LEU A 273 4.87 6.57 -2.32
N HIS A 274 3.59 6.89 -2.09
CA HIS A 274 2.90 7.92 -2.87
C HIS A 274 3.51 9.30 -2.66
N TRP A 275 3.84 9.65 -1.41
CA TRP A 275 4.51 10.92 -1.11
C TRP A 275 5.89 11.03 -1.79
N VAL A 276 6.68 9.94 -1.80
CA VAL A 276 7.99 9.92 -2.47
C VAL A 276 7.84 10.05 -3.98
N LEU A 277 6.86 9.36 -4.58
CA LEU A 277 6.57 9.50 -6.01
C LEU A 277 6.20 10.94 -6.37
N ASP A 278 5.42 11.64 -5.54
CA ASP A 278 4.99 13.01 -5.81
C ASP A 278 6.06 14.05 -5.51
N MET A 279 6.72 13.95 -4.36
CA MET A 279 7.65 14.99 -3.89
C MET A 279 9.07 14.80 -4.40
N THR A 280 9.52 13.54 -4.52
CA THR A 280 10.91 13.25 -4.93
C THR A 280 11.01 13.02 -6.42
N PHE A 281 10.05 12.30 -7.01
CA PHE A 281 10.06 11.97 -8.45
C PHE A 281 9.15 12.89 -9.29
N GLY A 282 8.41 13.80 -8.67
CA GLY A 282 7.55 14.74 -9.38
C GLY A 282 6.46 14.07 -10.22
N GLU A 283 6.00 12.86 -9.83
CA GLU A 283 5.11 12.04 -10.67
C GLU A 283 3.83 12.79 -11.07
N ASP A 284 3.27 13.56 -10.15
CA ASP A 284 2.07 14.39 -10.41
C ASP A 284 2.35 15.59 -11.34
N GLN A 285 3.61 15.94 -11.61
CA GLN A 285 4.01 17.04 -12.49
C GLN A 285 4.40 16.55 -13.88
N GLN A 286 4.67 15.27 -14.06
CA GLN A 286 5.08 14.69 -15.34
C GLN A 286 3.89 14.62 -16.30
N ARG A 287 4.02 15.29 -17.44
CA ARG A 287 3.10 15.13 -18.56
C ARG A 287 3.43 13.83 -19.28
N ARG A 288 2.55 12.86 -19.20
CA ARG A 288 2.66 11.60 -19.97
C ARG A 288 1.68 11.68 -21.13
N SER A 289 2.23 11.88 -22.32
CA SER A 289 1.46 11.82 -23.58
C SER A 289 1.27 10.36 -24.02
#